data_4f5930d24c64fbef1e75f7c1a82d969a
#
_entry.id   4f5930d24c64fbef1e75f7c1a82d969a
#
_cell.length_a   1.000
_cell.length_b   1.000
_cell.length_c   1.000
_cell.angle_alpha   90.00
_cell.angle_beta   90.00
_cell.angle_gamma   90.00
#
_symmetry.space_group_name_H-M   'P 1'
#
loop_
_entity.id
_entity.type
_entity.pdbx_description
1 polymer ?
#
loop_
_entity_poly.entity_id
_entity_poly.type
_entity_poly.pdbx_seq_one_letter_code
_entity_poly.pdbx_strand_id
1 'polypeptide(L)'
;MMTAMMAFFLLMWLLGATEADKRKSVADYMRASTSHSIVEMGRNSGSGGILGGQSIIDPEAMPAPPRQTAMMERVTPRSEGGPTENSPADRTGSGNLDEEAKRKEAQEQQEQDNFDKLERELKQKLAQSKRFENIKDQVQFTREKDGLRIDIIDKADFSMFGLGTSKLLPRSEALVAEVAAAVSKLDNKLAVRGHTDSVPFGPGDDRSNWSLSAERAESTRAALERRNIPASRFAKIEGVADTMPFNSKDPADPRNRRISVTVLHKN
;
A
#
# COMPACT_ATOMS: atom_id res chain seq x y z
N MET A 1 -13.14 -38.56 27.02
CA MET A 1 -12.46 -37.24 27.02
C MET A 1 -10.94 -37.33 26.94
N MET A 2 -10.26 -38.26 27.62
CA MET A 2 -8.79 -38.37 27.57
C MET A 2 -8.22 -38.66 26.17
N THR A 3 -8.87 -39.50 25.37
CA THR A 3 -8.42 -39.85 24.01
C THR A 3 -8.42 -38.66 23.03
N ALA A 4 -9.37 -37.74 23.17
CA ALA A 4 -9.43 -36.54 22.33
C ALA A 4 -8.28 -35.54 22.62
N MET A 5 -7.87 -35.42 23.89
CA MET A 5 -6.73 -34.60 24.28
C MET A 5 -5.41 -35.19 23.79
N MET A 6 -5.25 -36.53 23.84
CA MET A 6 -4.05 -37.17 23.30
C MET A 6 -3.94 -37.01 21.78
N ALA A 7 -5.04 -37.12 21.05
CA ALA A 7 -5.05 -36.88 19.61
C ALA A 7 -4.68 -35.41 19.24
N PHE A 8 -5.14 -34.46 20.03
CA PHE A 8 -4.80 -33.05 19.84
C PHE A 8 -3.31 -32.78 20.11
N PHE A 9 -2.74 -33.38 21.17
CA PHE A 9 -1.31 -33.24 21.46
C PHE A 9 -0.43 -33.91 20.40
N LEU A 10 -0.83 -35.06 19.88
CA LEU A 10 -0.12 -35.76 18.80
C LEU A 10 -0.16 -34.93 17.49
N LEU A 11 -1.30 -34.32 17.17
CA LEU A 11 -1.43 -33.42 16.02
C LEU A 11 -0.54 -32.17 16.17
N MET A 12 -0.53 -31.58 17.36
CA MET A 12 0.28 -30.40 17.65
C MET A 12 1.77 -30.70 17.64
N TRP A 13 2.15 -31.92 18.14
CA TRP A 13 3.53 -32.39 18.08
C TRP A 13 3.97 -32.71 16.66
N LEU A 14 3.11 -33.32 15.84
CA LEU A 14 3.37 -33.61 14.43
C LEU A 14 3.53 -32.32 13.63
N LEU A 15 2.70 -31.29 13.88
CA LEU A 15 2.83 -29.95 13.28
C LEU A 15 4.11 -29.23 13.74
N GLY A 16 4.55 -29.46 14.99
CA GLY A 16 5.78 -28.89 15.53
C GLY A 16 7.05 -29.58 15.03
N ALA A 17 6.97 -30.89 14.71
CA ALA A 17 8.10 -31.68 14.22
C ALA A 17 8.34 -31.61 12.71
N THR A 18 7.46 -30.94 11.94
CA THR A 18 7.70 -30.68 10.52
C THR A 18 8.73 -29.56 10.39
N GLU A 19 9.89 -29.90 9.82
CA GLU A 19 10.98 -28.98 9.54
C GLU A 19 10.48 -27.71 8.82
N ALA A 20 11.05 -26.58 9.14
CA ALA A 20 10.68 -25.27 8.59
C ALA A 20 10.68 -25.24 7.05
N ASP A 21 11.53 -26.04 6.42
CA ASP A 21 11.64 -26.16 4.96
C ASP A 21 10.41 -26.83 4.32
N LYS A 22 9.76 -27.79 4.99
CA LYS A 22 8.54 -28.41 4.47
C LYS A 22 7.32 -27.50 4.57
N ARG A 23 7.27 -26.61 5.58
CA ARG A 23 6.24 -25.56 5.67
C ARG A 23 6.40 -24.51 4.58
N LYS A 24 7.65 -24.19 4.25
CA LYS A 24 7.99 -23.23 3.19
C LYS A 24 7.60 -23.76 1.81
N SER A 25 7.88 -25.03 1.53
CA SER A 25 7.53 -25.66 0.26
C SER A 25 6.01 -25.78 0.04
N VAL A 26 5.22 -26.01 1.06
CA VAL A 26 3.74 -26.02 0.98
C VAL A 26 3.20 -24.61 0.80
N ALA A 27 3.77 -23.62 1.48
CA ALA A 27 3.40 -22.21 1.29
C ALA A 27 3.76 -21.71 -0.11
N ASP A 28 4.91 -22.11 -0.66
CA ASP A 28 5.33 -21.77 -2.02
C ASP A 28 4.46 -22.46 -3.09
N TYR A 29 4.04 -23.71 -2.85
CA TYR A 29 3.11 -24.41 -3.74
C TYR A 29 1.72 -23.75 -3.78
N MET A 30 1.20 -23.34 -2.64
CA MET A 30 -0.06 -22.59 -2.55
C MET A 30 0.05 -21.19 -3.18
N ARG A 31 1.23 -20.56 -3.10
CA ARG A 31 1.50 -19.25 -3.71
C ARG A 31 1.68 -19.35 -5.22
N ALA A 32 2.30 -20.42 -5.71
CA ALA A 32 2.52 -20.66 -7.14
C ALA A 32 1.21 -20.87 -7.90
N SER A 33 0.18 -21.43 -7.26
CA SER A 33 -1.10 -21.69 -7.94
C SER A 33 -1.93 -20.43 -8.20
N THR A 34 -1.66 -19.31 -7.50
CA THR A 34 -2.39 -18.03 -7.69
C THR A 34 -1.67 -17.05 -8.62
N SER A 35 -0.36 -17.20 -8.82
CA SER A 35 0.41 -16.24 -9.64
C SER A 35 0.66 -16.68 -11.07
N HIS A 36 0.49 -18.00 -11.40
CA HIS A 36 0.83 -18.52 -12.73
C HIS A 36 -0.24 -18.31 -13.79
N SER A 37 -1.50 -18.04 -13.41
CA SER A 37 -2.58 -17.87 -14.37
C SER A 37 -2.70 -16.46 -14.97
N ILE A 38 -2.05 -15.44 -14.37
CA ILE A 38 -2.20 -14.04 -14.81
C ILE A 38 -1.01 -13.54 -15.62
N VAL A 39 0.20 -14.09 -15.41
CA VAL A 39 1.42 -13.60 -16.09
C VAL A 39 1.66 -14.29 -17.44
N GLU A 40 1.19 -15.52 -17.62
CA GLU A 40 1.37 -16.24 -18.89
C GLU A 40 0.36 -15.83 -19.97
N MET A 41 -0.81 -15.27 -19.57
CA MET A 41 -1.80 -14.73 -20.49
C MET A 41 -1.38 -13.38 -21.11
N GLY A 42 -0.40 -12.69 -20.52
CA GLY A 42 0.10 -11.38 -20.99
C GLY A 42 1.29 -11.46 -21.96
N ARG A 43 1.96 -12.60 -22.08
CA ARG A 43 3.17 -12.71 -22.91
C ARG A 43 2.98 -13.37 -24.26
N ASN A 44 1.84 -14.01 -24.49
CA ASN A 44 1.52 -14.68 -25.77
C ASN A 44 0.41 -13.97 -26.58
N SER A 45 0.02 -12.74 -26.17
CA SER A 45 -0.98 -11.95 -26.87
C SER A 45 -0.37 -10.99 -27.90
N GLY A 46 0.58 -11.48 -28.63
CA GLY A 46 1.23 -10.71 -29.69
C GLY A 46 1.11 -11.34 -31.07
N SER A 47 0.03 -12.05 -31.41
CA SER A 47 -0.24 -12.45 -32.81
C SER A 47 -1.51 -13.31 -32.96
N GLY A 48 -2.59 -12.96 -32.32
CA GLY A 48 -3.85 -13.64 -32.57
C GLY A 48 -4.94 -13.11 -31.66
N GLY A 49 -5.70 -12.12 -32.07
CA GLY A 49 -6.93 -11.70 -31.42
C GLY A 49 -7.94 -12.84 -31.43
N ILE A 50 -8.82 -12.88 -30.43
CA ILE A 50 -9.90 -13.87 -30.23
C ILE A 50 -10.82 -14.05 -31.47
N LEU A 51 -10.68 -13.22 -32.49
CA LEU A 51 -11.47 -13.26 -33.74
C LEU A 51 -10.64 -13.46 -35.01
N GLY A 52 -9.34 -13.85 -34.94
CA GLY A 52 -8.58 -14.31 -36.11
C GLY A 52 -8.60 -13.39 -37.34
N GLY A 53 -8.79 -12.08 -37.16
CA GLY A 53 -8.88 -11.12 -38.25
C GLY A 53 -7.60 -10.33 -38.41
N GLN A 54 -7.04 -10.32 -39.63
CA GLN A 54 -6.01 -9.36 -40.06
C GLN A 54 -6.54 -7.92 -39.90
N SER A 55 -5.69 -7.01 -39.44
CA SER A 55 -6.02 -5.57 -39.34
C SER A 55 -6.54 -5.05 -40.67
N ILE A 56 -7.72 -4.38 -40.62
CA ILE A 56 -8.39 -3.77 -41.78
C ILE A 56 -7.67 -2.51 -42.29
N ILE A 57 -6.57 -2.09 -41.64
CA ILE A 57 -5.96 -0.76 -41.87
C ILE A 57 -4.68 -0.84 -42.73
N ASP A 58 -4.14 -2.02 -43.01
CA ASP A 58 -2.90 -2.10 -43.82
C ASP A 58 -2.91 -3.32 -44.76
N PRO A 59 -3.38 -3.15 -46.02
CA PRO A 59 -3.46 -4.27 -46.99
C PRO A 59 -2.11 -4.61 -47.64
N GLU A 60 -1.01 -3.91 -47.37
CA GLU A 60 0.29 -4.13 -48.01
C GLU A 60 1.43 -4.58 -47.08
N ALA A 61 1.13 -5.04 -45.86
CA ALA A 61 2.16 -5.62 -45.00
C ALA A 61 2.64 -6.95 -45.56
N MET A 62 3.76 -6.94 -46.30
CA MET A 62 4.46 -8.15 -46.75
C MET A 62 4.86 -9.01 -45.56
N PRO A 63 4.64 -10.33 -45.60
CA PRO A 63 5.11 -11.25 -44.59
C PRO A 63 6.63 -11.29 -44.57
N ALA A 64 7.23 -10.93 -43.44
CA ALA A 64 8.65 -11.06 -43.22
C ALA A 64 9.07 -12.54 -43.30
N PRO A 65 10.19 -12.88 -43.98
CA PRO A 65 10.64 -14.26 -44.07
C PRO A 65 11.02 -14.82 -42.70
N PRO A 66 10.79 -16.11 -42.44
CA PRO A 66 11.13 -16.72 -41.15
C PRO A 66 12.63 -16.66 -40.92
N ARG A 67 13.06 -15.98 -39.85
CA ARG A 67 14.45 -16.05 -39.41
C ARG A 67 14.70 -17.45 -38.88
N GLN A 68 15.45 -18.23 -39.66
CA GLN A 68 16.06 -19.47 -39.19
C GLN A 68 17.08 -19.11 -38.10
N THR A 69 16.75 -19.28 -36.85
CA THR A 69 17.73 -19.35 -35.77
C THR A 69 18.43 -20.71 -35.89
N ALA A 70 19.63 -20.72 -36.47
CA ALA A 70 20.50 -21.88 -36.42
C ALA A 70 20.78 -22.19 -34.95
N MET A 71 20.25 -23.32 -34.47
CA MET A 71 20.72 -23.96 -33.25
C MET A 71 22.16 -24.40 -33.48
N MET A 72 23.11 -23.62 -32.96
CA MET A 72 24.46 -24.14 -32.74
C MET A 72 24.41 -25.08 -31.53
N GLU A 73 24.22 -26.34 -31.84
CA GLU A 73 24.49 -27.46 -30.94
C GLU A 73 25.99 -27.48 -30.66
N ARG A 74 26.37 -26.97 -29.50
CA ARG A 74 27.74 -27.01 -29.02
C ARG A 74 27.99 -28.40 -28.46
N VAL A 75 28.45 -29.30 -29.36
CA VAL A 75 29.00 -30.60 -28.97
C VAL A 75 30.29 -30.34 -28.20
N THR A 76 30.27 -30.50 -26.89
CA THR A 76 31.48 -30.57 -26.07
C THR A 76 32.06 -32.00 -26.17
N PRO A 77 33.33 -32.17 -26.52
CA PRO A 77 33.94 -33.51 -26.53
C PRO A 77 34.07 -33.99 -25.07
N ARG A 78 33.61 -35.20 -24.84
CA ARG A 78 33.75 -35.97 -23.61
C ARG A 78 35.22 -36.33 -23.42
N SER A 79 35.90 -35.66 -22.49
CA SER A 79 37.22 -36.06 -22.03
C SER A 79 37.06 -37.00 -20.85
N GLU A 80 37.49 -38.25 -20.99
CA GLU A 80 37.73 -39.17 -19.90
C GLU A 80 38.98 -38.73 -19.14
N GLY A 81 38.87 -38.56 -17.81
CA GLY A 81 40.01 -38.26 -16.95
C GLY A 81 39.59 -38.08 -15.51
N GLY A 82 39.82 -39.07 -14.72
CA GLY A 82 40.14 -39.24 -13.31
C GLY A 82 39.55 -38.31 -12.23
N PRO A 83 39.42 -38.87 -11.01
CA PRO A 83 38.87 -38.12 -9.87
C PRO A 83 39.91 -37.16 -9.33
N THR A 84 39.64 -35.85 -9.42
CA THR A 84 40.33 -34.82 -8.60
C THR A 84 39.35 -34.32 -7.56
N GLU A 85 39.62 -34.72 -6.33
CA GLU A 85 39.11 -34.08 -5.13
C GLU A 85 39.46 -32.59 -5.12
N ASN A 86 38.57 -31.78 -4.48
CA ASN A 86 38.72 -30.37 -4.16
C ASN A 86 38.44 -29.36 -5.29
N SER A 87 37.15 -29.19 -5.57
CA SER A 87 36.61 -27.88 -5.93
C SER A 87 35.89 -27.31 -4.73
N PRO A 88 36.19 -26.10 -4.28
CA PRO A 88 35.34 -25.42 -3.31
C PRO A 88 34.06 -25.01 -4.05
N ALA A 89 33.03 -25.86 -3.93
CA ALA A 89 31.71 -25.58 -4.45
C ALA A 89 31.15 -24.35 -3.75
N ASP A 90 31.02 -23.30 -4.55
CA ASP A 90 29.93 -22.34 -4.58
C ASP A 90 29.22 -22.03 -3.24
N ARG A 91 29.91 -21.25 -2.38
CA ARG A 91 29.34 -20.62 -1.19
C ARG A 91 28.87 -19.19 -1.44
N THR A 92 28.77 -18.76 -2.68
CA THR A 92 28.43 -17.37 -3.03
C THR A 92 26.94 -17.08 -3.13
N GLY A 93 26.07 -18.08 -3.08
CA GLY A 93 24.61 -17.88 -3.20
C GLY A 93 23.89 -17.57 -1.87
N SER A 94 24.41 -18.06 -0.75
CA SER A 94 23.72 -17.91 0.55
C SER A 94 24.02 -16.59 1.26
N GLY A 95 25.21 -16.04 1.09
CA GLY A 95 25.61 -14.78 1.76
C GLY A 95 24.84 -13.55 1.26
N ASN A 96 24.40 -13.57 0.00
CA ASN A 96 23.76 -12.40 -0.61
C ASN A 96 22.29 -12.27 -0.16
N LEU A 97 21.60 -13.37 0.08
CA LEU A 97 20.20 -13.38 0.53
C LEU A 97 20.09 -12.91 1.99
N ASP A 98 21.02 -13.31 2.84
CA ASP A 98 21.05 -12.90 4.25
C ASP A 98 21.41 -11.41 4.41
N GLU A 99 22.28 -10.87 3.54
CA GLU A 99 22.59 -9.45 3.53
C GLU A 99 21.43 -8.60 3.00
N GLU A 100 20.72 -9.04 1.97
CA GLU A 100 19.51 -8.35 1.48
C GLU A 100 18.40 -8.36 2.52
N ALA A 101 18.18 -9.47 3.21
CA ALA A 101 17.20 -9.56 4.29
C ALA A 101 17.54 -8.57 5.42
N LYS A 102 18.80 -8.55 5.88
CA LYS A 102 19.26 -7.60 6.90
C LYS A 102 19.14 -6.13 6.48
N ARG A 103 19.41 -5.83 5.21
CA ARG A 103 19.25 -4.46 4.68
C ARG A 103 17.78 -4.05 4.66
N LYS A 104 16.86 -4.94 4.28
CA LYS A 104 15.42 -4.68 4.31
C LYS A 104 14.92 -4.45 5.73
N GLU A 105 15.29 -5.32 6.67
CA GLU A 105 14.95 -5.16 8.08
C GLU A 105 15.48 -3.84 8.65
N ALA A 106 16.71 -3.46 8.32
CA ALA A 106 17.28 -2.18 8.76
C ALA A 106 16.55 -0.98 8.15
N GLN A 107 16.12 -1.07 6.88
CA GLN A 107 15.32 -0.03 6.22
C GLN A 107 13.93 0.12 6.84
N GLU A 108 13.25 -1.00 7.09
CA GLU A 108 11.95 -1.03 7.76
C GLU A 108 12.02 -0.44 9.16
N GLN A 109 13.06 -0.81 9.93
CA GLN A 109 13.29 -0.26 11.26
C GLN A 109 13.53 1.25 11.22
N GLN A 110 14.38 1.71 10.31
CA GLN A 110 14.65 3.14 10.14
C GLN A 110 13.39 3.93 9.74
N GLU A 111 12.54 3.34 8.91
CA GLU A 111 11.28 3.94 8.51
C GLU A 111 10.30 4.04 9.67
N GLN A 112 10.20 3.00 10.49
CA GLN A 112 9.40 3.02 11.72
C GLN A 112 9.87 4.11 12.67
N ASP A 113 11.19 4.25 12.88
CA ASP A 113 11.76 5.31 13.70
C ASP A 113 11.45 6.72 13.16
N ASN A 114 11.43 6.88 11.84
CA ASN A 114 11.05 8.13 11.20
C ASN A 114 9.56 8.45 11.41
N PHE A 115 8.69 7.46 11.33
CA PHE A 115 7.27 7.64 11.63
C PHE A 115 7.03 7.97 13.10
N ASP A 116 7.77 7.35 14.02
CA ASP A 116 7.71 7.66 15.45
C ASP A 116 8.18 9.09 15.76
N LYS A 117 9.21 9.56 15.06
CA LYS A 117 9.65 10.95 15.16
C LYS A 117 8.60 11.92 14.67
N LEU A 118 8.01 11.64 13.50
CA LEU A 118 6.95 12.46 12.91
C LEU A 118 5.75 12.55 13.84
N GLU A 119 5.29 11.43 14.38
CA GLU A 119 4.16 11.38 15.32
C GLU A 119 4.45 12.20 16.59
N ARG A 120 5.62 12.00 17.20
CA ARG A 120 6.04 12.74 18.40
C ARG A 120 6.14 14.23 18.15
N GLU A 121 6.78 14.64 17.05
CA GLU A 121 6.90 16.06 16.70
C GLU A 121 5.55 16.72 16.46
N LEU A 122 4.64 16.05 15.75
CA LEU A 122 3.33 16.61 15.47
C LEU A 122 2.51 16.70 16.75
N LYS A 123 2.49 15.67 17.60
CA LYS A 123 1.84 15.69 18.91
C LYS A 123 2.39 16.82 19.79
N GLN A 124 3.70 17.00 19.82
CA GLN A 124 4.36 18.05 20.61
C GLN A 124 3.98 19.44 20.11
N LYS A 125 4.00 19.69 18.81
CA LYS A 125 3.59 20.97 18.23
C LYS A 125 2.12 21.28 18.51
N LEU A 126 1.24 20.30 18.38
CA LEU A 126 -0.18 20.46 18.70
C LEU A 126 -0.40 20.77 20.19
N ALA A 127 0.36 20.12 21.08
CA ALA A 127 0.27 20.34 22.53
C ALA A 127 0.82 21.71 22.98
N GLN A 128 1.89 22.20 22.32
CA GLN A 128 2.52 23.48 22.67
C GLN A 128 1.79 24.72 22.16
N SER A 129 0.95 24.56 21.14
CA SER A 129 0.25 25.66 20.51
C SER A 129 -1.11 25.90 21.16
N LYS A 130 -1.30 27.06 21.83
CA LYS A 130 -2.61 27.51 22.35
C LYS A 130 -3.71 27.50 21.30
N ARG A 131 -3.35 27.63 20.01
CA ARG A 131 -4.29 27.60 18.89
C ARG A 131 -4.95 26.24 18.71
N PHE A 132 -4.25 25.16 19.10
CA PHE A 132 -4.67 23.77 18.92
C PHE A 132 -5.05 23.07 20.21
N GLU A 133 -5.08 23.79 21.33
CA GLU A 133 -5.35 23.21 22.66
C GLU A 133 -6.68 22.41 22.69
N ASN A 134 -7.72 22.94 22.03
CA ASN A 134 -9.05 22.30 22.00
C ASN A 134 -9.21 21.27 20.88
N ILE A 135 -8.21 21.08 20.00
CA ILE A 135 -8.32 20.19 18.84
C ILE A 135 -7.21 19.13 18.74
N LYS A 136 -6.30 19.09 19.73
CA LYS A 136 -5.24 18.08 19.79
C LYS A 136 -5.77 16.64 19.77
N ASP A 137 -6.94 16.40 20.39
CA ASP A 137 -7.58 15.09 20.47
C ASP A 137 -8.33 14.71 19.18
N GLN A 138 -8.33 15.58 18.17
CA GLN A 138 -8.96 15.34 16.87
C GLN A 138 -7.97 14.80 15.85
N VAL A 139 -6.67 14.83 16.19
CA VAL A 139 -5.63 14.22 15.36
C VAL A 139 -5.25 12.90 15.96
N GLN A 140 -5.52 11.83 15.22
CA GLN A 140 -5.17 10.46 15.61
C GLN A 140 -4.13 9.87 14.67
N PHE A 141 -3.27 9.04 15.23
CA PHE A 141 -2.23 8.35 14.49
C PHE A 141 -2.48 6.85 14.56
N THR A 142 -2.47 6.20 13.42
CA THR A 142 -2.68 4.75 13.32
C THR A 142 -1.62 4.15 12.41
N ARG A 143 -0.94 3.11 12.90
CA ARG A 143 -0.05 2.30 12.07
C ARG A 143 -0.87 1.32 11.24
N GLU A 144 -0.69 1.38 9.94
CA GLU A 144 -1.31 0.47 8.98
C GLU A 144 -0.24 -0.27 8.18
N LYS A 145 -0.66 -1.30 7.45
CA LYS A 145 0.25 -2.06 6.56
C LYS A 145 0.89 -1.17 5.49
N ASP A 146 0.17 -0.12 5.08
CA ASP A 146 0.59 0.78 4.02
C ASP A 146 1.47 1.93 4.52
N GLY A 147 1.53 2.16 5.84
CA GLY A 147 2.29 3.24 6.44
C GLY A 147 1.68 3.86 7.70
N LEU A 148 2.00 5.12 7.96
CA LEU A 148 1.44 5.90 9.07
C LEU A 148 0.24 6.72 8.59
N ARG A 149 -0.95 6.43 9.09
CA ARG A 149 -2.16 7.21 8.86
C ARG A 149 -2.34 8.26 9.95
N ILE A 150 -2.62 9.48 9.52
CA ILE A 150 -2.95 10.66 10.33
C ILE A 150 -4.41 11.01 10.03
N ASP A 151 -5.29 10.74 10.98
CA ASP A 151 -6.71 11.06 10.87
C ASP A 151 -6.99 12.41 11.52
N ILE A 152 -7.64 13.31 10.81
CA ILE A 152 -8.17 14.56 11.32
C ILE A 152 -9.70 14.42 11.38
N ILE A 153 -10.23 14.40 12.59
CA ILE A 153 -11.59 13.96 12.91
C ILE A 153 -12.44 15.15 13.30
N ASP A 154 -13.64 15.29 12.71
CA ASP A 154 -14.63 16.28 13.12
C ASP A 154 -15.20 15.93 14.50
N LYS A 155 -15.51 16.95 15.29
CA LYS A 155 -16.29 16.86 16.55
C LYS A 155 -17.43 17.88 16.51
N ALA A 156 -18.29 17.82 17.50
CA ALA A 156 -19.45 18.71 17.58
C ALA A 156 -19.09 20.21 17.61
N ASP A 157 -17.95 20.53 18.20
CA ASP A 157 -17.41 21.89 18.37
C ASP A 157 -16.32 22.27 17.36
N PHE A 158 -15.92 21.34 16.51
CA PHE A 158 -14.91 21.56 15.46
C PHE A 158 -15.26 20.78 14.20
N SER A 159 -15.44 21.51 13.13
CA SER A 159 -15.56 20.94 11.79
C SER A 159 -14.38 21.35 10.92
N MET A 160 -13.89 20.42 10.10
CA MET A 160 -12.82 20.71 9.13
C MET A 160 -13.33 21.56 7.97
N PHE A 161 -14.54 21.31 7.53
CA PHE A 161 -15.15 21.93 6.34
C PHE A 161 -16.44 22.67 6.70
N GLY A 162 -16.83 23.60 5.86
CA GLY A 162 -18.17 24.17 5.91
C GLY A 162 -19.23 23.07 5.69
N LEU A 163 -20.41 23.26 6.28
CA LEU A 163 -21.50 22.27 6.21
C LEU A 163 -21.85 21.95 4.77
N GLY A 164 -21.82 20.66 4.42
CA GLY A 164 -22.12 20.18 3.07
C GLY A 164 -21.13 20.67 1.98
N THR A 165 -19.97 21.20 2.35
CA THR A 165 -18.98 21.73 1.40
C THR A 165 -17.63 21.05 1.54
N SER A 166 -16.76 21.28 0.55
CA SER A 166 -15.36 20.87 0.56
C SER A 166 -14.39 22.00 0.91
N LYS A 167 -14.91 23.19 1.31
CA LYS A 167 -14.10 24.34 1.69
C LYS A 167 -13.56 24.18 3.10
N LEU A 168 -12.23 24.12 3.24
CA LEU A 168 -11.57 24.08 4.56
C LEU A 168 -11.83 25.36 5.35
N LEU A 169 -12.11 25.19 6.64
CA LEU A 169 -12.23 26.31 7.58
C LEU A 169 -10.82 26.80 8.00
N PRO A 170 -10.67 28.08 8.41
CA PRO A 170 -9.35 28.65 8.73
C PRO A 170 -8.58 27.89 9.83
N ARG A 171 -9.29 27.32 10.81
CA ARG A 171 -8.67 26.48 11.85
C ARG A 171 -8.11 25.20 11.27
N SER A 172 -8.83 24.57 10.36
CA SER A 172 -8.44 23.33 9.68
C SER A 172 -7.30 23.56 8.71
N GLU A 173 -7.28 24.69 7.99
CA GLU A 173 -6.14 25.07 7.16
C GLU A 173 -4.84 25.19 7.96
N ALA A 174 -4.93 25.74 9.17
CA ALA A 174 -3.79 25.82 10.08
C ALA A 174 -3.31 24.44 10.55
N LEU A 175 -4.25 23.54 10.85
CA LEU A 175 -3.92 22.16 11.22
C LEU A 175 -3.28 21.39 10.06
N VAL A 176 -3.85 21.51 8.87
CA VAL A 176 -3.26 20.93 7.65
C VAL A 176 -1.86 21.49 7.37
N ALA A 177 -1.61 22.77 7.71
CA ALA A 177 -0.28 23.35 7.59
C ALA A 177 0.74 22.72 8.55
N GLU A 178 0.36 22.40 9.79
CA GLU A 178 1.24 21.67 10.71
C GLU A 178 1.51 20.24 10.26
N VAL A 179 0.48 19.56 9.75
CA VAL A 179 0.64 18.23 9.13
C VAL A 179 1.60 18.32 7.94
N ALA A 180 1.43 19.30 7.05
CA ALA A 180 2.32 19.52 5.92
C ALA A 180 3.78 19.75 6.38
N ALA A 181 3.99 20.60 7.38
CA ALA A 181 5.32 20.89 7.91
C ALA A 181 5.99 19.67 8.55
N ALA A 182 5.23 18.77 9.15
CA ALA A 182 5.74 17.51 9.69
C ALA A 182 6.10 16.53 8.56
N VAL A 183 5.16 16.33 7.62
CA VAL A 183 5.28 15.36 6.51
C VAL A 183 6.33 15.80 5.48
N SER A 184 6.61 17.10 5.33
CA SER A 184 7.63 17.61 4.41
C SER A 184 9.05 17.15 4.72
N LYS A 185 9.30 16.72 5.96
CA LYS A 185 10.60 16.19 6.40
C LYS A 185 10.90 14.78 5.89
N LEU A 186 9.90 14.09 5.40
CA LEU A 186 10.00 12.75 4.85
C LEU A 186 9.77 12.80 3.34
N ASP A 187 10.43 11.90 2.59
CA ASP A 187 10.28 11.80 1.14
C ASP A 187 9.21 10.80 0.70
N ASN A 188 8.53 10.16 1.66
CA ASN A 188 7.52 9.14 1.43
C ASN A 188 6.36 9.68 0.58
N LYS A 189 5.75 8.81 -0.22
CA LYS A 189 4.51 9.12 -0.92
C LYS A 189 3.36 9.30 0.06
N LEU A 190 2.35 10.02 -0.36
CA LEU A 190 1.18 10.34 0.44
C LEU A 190 -0.09 9.81 -0.23
N ALA A 191 -1.02 9.32 0.57
CA ALA A 191 -2.39 9.07 0.17
C ALA A 191 -3.32 9.97 1.00
N VAL A 192 -4.31 10.58 0.36
CA VAL A 192 -5.32 11.41 1.03
C VAL A 192 -6.68 10.78 0.82
N ARG A 193 -7.42 10.55 1.90
CA ARG A 193 -8.73 9.91 1.87
C ARG A 193 -9.75 10.75 2.62
N GLY A 194 -10.89 11.02 1.98
CA GLY A 194 -12.02 11.70 2.58
C GLY A 194 -13.12 10.75 3.00
N HIS A 195 -13.73 11.03 4.14
CA HIS A 195 -14.85 10.29 4.70
C HIS A 195 -15.99 11.23 5.07
N THR A 196 -17.22 10.74 4.98
CA THR A 196 -18.43 11.44 5.44
C THR A 196 -19.12 10.61 6.54
N ASP A 197 -20.07 11.25 7.21
CA ASP A 197 -21.12 10.52 7.93
C ASP A 197 -22.15 9.96 6.93
N SER A 198 -23.11 9.21 7.44
CA SER A 198 -24.17 8.59 6.64
C SER A 198 -25.37 9.51 6.38
N VAL A 199 -25.32 10.79 6.81
CA VAL A 199 -26.42 11.73 6.60
C VAL A 199 -26.53 12.00 5.08
N PRO A 200 -27.69 11.70 4.46
CA PRO A 200 -27.86 11.91 3.03
C PRO A 200 -28.07 13.40 2.72
N PHE A 201 -27.77 13.77 1.49
CA PHE A 201 -28.17 15.07 0.96
C PHE A 201 -29.68 15.16 0.78
N GLY A 202 -30.19 16.39 0.77
CA GLY A 202 -31.62 16.63 0.57
C GLY A 202 -32.13 16.19 -0.80
N PRO A 203 -33.45 15.97 -0.94
CA PRO A 203 -34.07 15.65 -2.22
C PRO A 203 -33.79 16.74 -3.26
N GLY A 204 -33.30 16.36 -4.47
CA GLY A 204 -32.97 17.29 -5.53
C GLY A 204 -31.55 17.86 -5.50
N ASP A 205 -30.71 17.45 -4.56
CA ASP A 205 -29.28 17.73 -4.59
C ASP A 205 -28.58 16.64 -5.42
N ASP A 206 -27.88 17.04 -6.48
CA ASP A 206 -27.11 16.13 -7.33
C ASP A 206 -25.82 15.62 -6.66
N ARG A 207 -25.48 16.15 -5.49
CA ARG A 207 -24.30 15.73 -4.71
C ARG A 207 -24.58 14.47 -3.91
N SER A 208 -23.53 13.69 -3.73
CA SER A 208 -23.55 12.49 -2.91
C SER A 208 -22.43 12.50 -1.88
N ASN A 209 -22.49 11.64 -0.86
CA ASN A 209 -21.40 11.45 0.07
C ASN A 209 -20.12 10.99 -0.64
N TRP A 210 -20.23 10.31 -1.78
CA TRP A 210 -19.09 9.94 -2.63
C TRP A 210 -18.41 11.16 -3.23
N SER A 211 -19.18 12.03 -3.89
CA SER A 211 -18.62 13.26 -4.47
C SER A 211 -18.05 14.19 -3.39
N LEU A 212 -18.79 14.39 -2.29
CA LEU A 212 -18.33 15.23 -1.19
C LEU A 212 -17.02 14.73 -0.55
N SER A 213 -16.91 13.43 -0.30
CA SER A 213 -15.69 12.85 0.28
C SER A 213 -14.49 12.99 -0.64
N ALA A 214 -14.68 12.78 -1.95
CA ALA A 214 -13.63 12.96 -2.96
C ALA A 214 -13.18 14.43 -3.06
N GLU A 215 -14.13 15.38 -3.12
CA GLU A 215 -13.84 16.82 -3.15
C GLU A 215 -13.10 17.28 -1.88
N ARG A 216 -13.44 16.76 -0.72
CA ARG A 216 -12.74 17.06 0.54
C ARG A 216 -11.32 16.53 0.55
N ALA A 217 -11.10 15.31 0.04
CA ALA A 217 -9.76 14.76 -0.14
C ALA A 217 -8.92 15.63 -1.08
N GLU A 218 -9.49 16.04 -2.20
CA GLU A 218 -8.83 16.92 -3.17
C GLU A 218 -8.55 18.33 -2.59
N SER A 219 -9.48 18.92 -1.86
CA SER A 219 -9.27 20.20 -1.18
C SER A 219 -8.14 20.13 -0.15
N THR A 220 -8.02 19.00 0.55
CA THR A 220 -6.93 18.76 1.49
C THR A 220 -5.60 18.57 0.76
N ARG A 221 -5.56 17.81 -0.34
CA ARG A 221 -4.38 17.67 -1.19
C ARG A 221 -3.90 19.05 -1.69
N ALA A 222 -4.81 19.85 -2.21
CA ALA A 222 -4.49 21.19 -2.67
C ALA A 222 -3.98 22.10 -1.54
N ALA A 223 -4.51 21.93 -0.30
CA ALA A 223 -4.02 22.66 0.86
C ALA A 223 -2.59 22.23 1.25
N LEU A 224 -2.28 20.94 1.20
CA LEU A 224 -0.93 20.40 1.43
C LEU A 224 0.05 20.91 0.37
N GLU A 225 -0.36 20.94 -0.89
CA GLU A 225 0.47 21.43 -2.02
C GLU A 225 0.81 22.91 -1.85
N ARG A 226 -0.17 23.75 -1.45
CA ARG A 226 0.09 25.17 -1.10
C ARG A 226 1.09 25.33 0.06
N ARG A 227 1.37 24.29 0.82
CA ARG A 227 2.37 24.24 1.90
C ARG A 227 3.65 23.54 1.48
N ASN A 228 3.98 23.60 0.18
CA ASN A 228 5.21 23.09 -0.43
C ASN A 228 5.37 21.55 -0.39
N ILE A 229 4.27 20.79 -0.35
CA ILE A 229 4.31 19.35 -0.63
C ILE A 229 4.20 19.19 -2.17
N PRO A 230 5.22 18.67 -2.86
CA PRO A 230 5.19 18.53 -4.32
C PRO A 230 4.05 17.60 -4.79
N ALA A 231 3.39 17.92 -5.90
CA ALA A 231 2.35 17.10 -6.50
C ALA A 231 2.80 15.64 -6.74
N SER A 232 4.08 15.45 -7.07
CA SER A 232 4.67 14.14 -7.30
C SER A 232 4.67 13.22 -6.07
N ARG A 233 4.47 13.76 -4.87
CA ARG A 233 4.38 12.96 -3.65
C ARG A 233 3.02 12.31 -3.43
N PHE A 234 1.96 12.82 -4.06
CA PHE A 234 0.64 12.23 -3.90
C PHE A 234 0.50 11.00 -4.80
N ALA A 235 0.43 9.82 -4.17
CA ALA A 235 0.23 8.55 -4.86
C ALA A 235 -1.25 8.26 -5.08
N LYS A 236 -2.12 8.73 -4.16
CA LYS A 236 -3.54 8.38 -4.18
C LYS A 236 -4.41 9.45 -3.52
N ILE A 237 -5.57 9.71 -4.11
CA ILE A 237 -6.62 10.57 -3.57
C ILE A 237 -7.93 9.81 -3.69
N GLU A 238 -8.65 9.67 -2.59
CA GLU A 238 -9.84 8.82 -2.50
C GLU A 238 -10.97 9.53 -1.76
N GLY A 239 -12.18 9.36 -2.25
CA GLY A 239 -13.41 9.57 -1.49
C GLY A 239 -14.06 8.22 -1.25
N VAL A 240 -14.35 7.90 0.01
CA VAL A 240 -14.94 6.61 0.38
C VAL A 240 -16.33 6.76 1.03
N ALA A 241 -16.89 7.96 0.99
CA ALA A 241 -18.20 8.26 1.58
C ALA A 241 -18.27 7.79 3.05
N ASP A 242 -19.36 7.14 3.43
CA ASP A 242 -19.65 6.56 4.74
C ASP A 242 -19.34 5.06 4.85
N THR A 243 -18.66 4.48 3.84
CA THR A 243 -18.39 3.02 3.78
C THR A 243 -17.42 2.52 4.84
N MET A 244 -16.59 3.42 5.39
CA MET A 244 -15.60 3.10 6.43
C MET A 244 -15.81 4.00 7.64
N PRO A 245 -16.86 3.80 8.45
CA PRO A 245 -17.14 4.68 9.58
C PRO A 245 -16.09 4.54 10.68
N PHE A 246 -15.76 5.66 11.36
CA PHE A 246 -14.97 5.66 12.58
C PHE A 246 -15.76 5.05 13.74
N ASN A 247 -17.03 5.44 13.84
CA ASN A 247 -17.99 4.88 14.78
C ASN A 247 -19.05 4.08 14.02
N SER A 248 -18.90 2.78 13.94
CA SER A 248 -19.85 1.89 13.26
C SER A 248 -21.18 1.72 13.99
N LYS A 249 -21.24 2.08 15.29
CA LYS A 249 -22.48 2.00 16.09
C LYS A 249 -23.41 3.18 15.85
N ASP A 250 -22.86 4.31 15.44
CA ASP A 250 -23.60 5.51 15.08
C ASP A 250 -23.08 6.04 13.73
N PRO A 251 -23.71 5.65 12.61
CA PRO A 251 -23.29 6.09 11.29
C PRO A 251 -23.38 7.60 11.05
N ALA A 252 -24.24 8.32 11.82
CA ALA A 252 -24.39 9.77 11.75
C ALA A 252 -23.43 10.54 12.68
N ASP A 253 -22.60 9.83 13.45
CA ASP A 253 -21.63 10.45 14.36
C ASP A 253 -20.72 11.44 13.62
N PRO A 254 -20.57 12.68 14.11
CA PRO A 254 -19.65 13.65 13.51
C PRO A 254 -18.22 13.15 13.31
N ARG A 255 -17.74 12.22 14.14
CA ARG A 255 -16.41 11.61 14.04
C ARG A 255 -16.22 10.78 12.78
N ASN A 256 -17.31 10.37 12.13
CA ASN A 256 -17.25 9.70 10.83
C ASN A 256 -16.76 10.65 9.74
N ARG A 257 -17.05 11.96 9.86
CA ARG A 257 -16.48 12.99 8.99
C ARG A 257 -15.02 13.20 9.37
N ARG A 258 -14.13 12.72 8.56
CA ARG A 258 -12.69 12.85 8.78
C ARG A 258 -11.92 12.87 7.47
N ILE A 259 -10.71 13.36 7.54
CA ILE A 259 -9.71 13.22 6.48
C ILE A 259 -8.56 12.39 7.02
N SER A 260 -8.15 11.41 6.25
CA SER A 260 -6.98 10.59 6.51
C SER A 260 -5.85 10.98 5.56
N VAL A 261 -4.70 11.34 6.11
CA VAL A 261 -3.45 11.55 5.36
C VAL A 261 -2.52 10.40 5.73
N THR A 262 -2.23 9.51 4.80
CA THR A 262 -1.34 8.37 5.03
C THR A 262 0.03 8.64 4.42
N VAL A 263 1.06 8.56 5.25
CA VAL A 263 2.47 8.55 4.82
C VAL A 263 2.81 7.11 4.49
N LEU A 264 2.92 6.81 3.20
CA LEU A 264 3.11 5.45 2.71
C LEU A 264 4.54 4.96 2.97
N HIS A 265 4.70 3.65 3.13
CA HIS A 265 6.02 3.03 3.14
C HIS A 265 6.78 3.29 1.83
N LYS A 266 8.10 3.35 1.90
CA LYS A 266 8.96 3.38 0.71
C LYS A 266 9.03 1.96 0.15
N ASN A 267 8.54 1.79 -1.06
CA ASN A 267 8.67 0.53 -1.80
C ASN A 267 10.09 0.37 -2.37
#